data_1fdb0379b6e8526bdef1832d60a30e41
#
_entry.id   1fdb0379b6e8526bdef1832d60a30e41
#
_cell.length_a   1.000
_cell.length_b   1.000
_cell.length_c   1.000
_cell.angle_alpha   90.00
_cell.angle_beta   90.00
_cell.angle_gamma   90.00
#
_symmetry.space_group_name_H-M   'P 1'
#
loop_
_entity.id
_entity.type
_entity.pdbx_description
1 polymer ?
#
loop_
_entity_poly.entity_id
_entity_poly.type
_entity_poly.pdbx_seq_one_letter_code
_entity_poly.pdbx_strand_id
1 'polypeptide(L)'
;MKWAELRRALHGKLKATRWPGKKHDLWFVECDGKRVGEVLDSHGDGEMRNREIGHVASSLNLSERHLRELVSCTMSREDFCARQ
;
A
#
# COMPACT_ATOMS: atom_id res chain seq x y z
N MET A 1 2.16 -8.15 -9.82
CA MET A 1 2.43 -6.84 -9.19
C MET A 1 3.82 -6.86 -8.57
N LYS A 2 4.62 -5.87 -8.87
CA LYS A 2 5.98 -5.77 -8.34
C LYS A 2 6.01 -4.94 -7.07
N TRP A 3 6.91 -5.28 -6.15
CA TRP A 3 7.10 -4.51 -4.93
C TRP A 3 7.41 -3.04 -5.24
N ALA A 4 8.21 -2.78 -6.27
CA ALA A 4 8.54 -1.41 -6.67
C ALA A 4 7.30 -0.61 -7.07
N GLU A 5 6.34 -1.25 -7.70
CA GLU A 5 5.08 -0.61 -8.09
C GLU A 5 4.25 -0.26 -6.86
N LEU A 6 4.20 -1.16 -5.88
CA LEU A 6 3.49 -0.91 -4.63
C LEU A 6 4.12 0.25 -3.87
N ARG A 7 5.45 0.26 -3.73
CA ARG A 7 6.15 1.33 -3.02
C ARG A 7 5.92 2.70 -3.68
N ARG A 8 5.90 2.71 -5.01
CA ARG A 8 5.63 3.93 -5.76
C ARG A 8 4.22 4.46 -5.47
N ALA A 9 3.25 3.56 -5.40
CA ALA A 9 1.87 3.94 -5.07
C ALA A 9 1.75 4.44 -3.63
N LEU A 10 2.39 3.75 -2.69
CA LEU A 10 2.38 4.17 -1.28
C LEU A 10 2.99 5.56 -1.11
N HIS A 11 4.16 5.77 -1.68
CA HIS A 11 4.87 7.05 -1.56
C HIS A 11 4.21 8.15 -2.37
N GLY A 12 3.96 7.91 -3.64
CA GLY A 12 3.52 8.95 -4.56
C GLY A 12 2.03 9.23 -4.53
N LYS A 13 1.21 8.18 -4.45
CA LYS A 13 -0.24 8.30 -4.49
C LYS A 13 -0.86 8.52 -3.13
N LEU A 14 -0.56 7.63 -2.20
CA LEU A 14 -1.17 7.67 -0.87
C LEU A 14 -0.46 8.59 0.09
N LYS A 15 0.70 9.11 -0.29
CA LYS A 15 1.52 9.96 0.57
C LYS A 15 1.80 9.30 1.92
N ALA A 16 2.04 7.99 1.87
CA ALA A 16 2.29 7.21 3.06
C ALA A 16 3.59 7.64 3.75
N THR A 17 3.61 7.53 5.07
CA THR A 17 4.80 7.80 5.86
C THR A 17 5.59 6.50 5.99
N ARG A 18 6.87 6.54 5.68
CA ARG A 18 7.75 5.38 5.78
C ARG A 18 8.59 5.45 7.05
N TRP A 19 8.53 4.37 7.83
CA TRP A 19 9.40 4.17 8.99
C TRP A 19 10.38 3.05 8.66
N PRO A 20 11.63 3.40 8.34
CA PRO A 20 12.63 2.39 7.96
C PRO A 20 13.03 1.53 9.14
N GLY A 21 13.28 0.25 8.88
CA GLY A 21 13.75 -0.71 9.85
C GLY A 21 14.83 -1.59 9.24
N LYS A 22 15.45 -2.43 10.07
CA LYS A 22 16.53 -3.31 9.62
C LYS A 22 16.04 -4.41 8.69
N LYS A 23 14.95 -5.07 9.04
CA LYS A 23 14.39 -6.18 8.28
C LYS A 23 13.13 -5.78 7.54
N HIS A 24 12.41 -4.80 8.05
CA HIS A 24 11.13 -4.37 7.52
C HIS A 24 11.02 -2.86 7.60
N ASP A 25 10.37 -2.28 6.59
CA ASP A 25 9.92 -0.90 6.66
C ASP A 25 8.44 -0.94 6.97
N LEU A 26 7.97 0.01 7.73
CA LEU A 26 6.55 0.15 8.01
C LEU A 26 6.04 1.39 7.30
N TRP A 27 4.97 1.22 6.52
CA TRP A 27 4.33 2.33 5.83
C TRP A 27 2.98 2.60 6.48
N PHE A 28 2.74 3.85 6.82
CA PHE A 28 1.45 4.27 7.37
C PHE A 28 0.69 5.10 6.35
N VAL A 29 -0.59 4.84 6.23
CA VAL A 29 -1.46 5.65 5.38
C VAL A 29 -2.48 6.35 6.27
N GLU A 30 -2.62 7.66 6.08
CA GLU A 30 -3.57 8.47 6.84
C GLU A 30 -4.56 9.14 5.90
N CYS A 31 -5.81 9.24 6.36
CA CYS A 31 -6.87 9.97 5.68
C CYS A 31 -7.48 10.92 6.70
N ASP A 32 -7.49 12.21 6.38
CA ASP A 32 -8.02 13.24 7.28
C ASP A 32 -7.38 13.19 8.67
N GLY A 33 -6.07 12.94 8.72
CA GLY A 33 -5.33 12.90 9.97
C GLY A 33 -5.47 11.61 10.77
N LYS A 34 -6.22 10.65 10.26
CA LYS A 34 -6.40 9.35 10.93
C LYS A 34 -5.66 8.26 10.19
N ARG A 35 -4.96 7.43 10.94
CA ARG A 35 -4.28 6.26 10.37
C ARG A 35 -5.34 5.23 9.97
N VAL A 36 -5.37 4.90 8.68
CA VAL A 36 -6.37 3.97 8.16
C VAL A 36 -5.76 2.66 7.65
N GLY A 37 -4.45 2.60 7.50
CA GLY A 37 -3.80 1.39 7.05
C GLY A 37 -2.30 1.38 7.29
N GLU A 38 -1.73 0.18 7.35
CA GLU A 38 -0.30 -0.02 7.53
C GLU A 38 0.15 -1.12 6.59
N VAL A 39 1.34 -0.96 6.02
CA VAL A 39 1.93 -1.99 5.17
C VAL A 39 3.31 -2.33 5.71
N LEU A 40 3.55 -3.61 5.97
CA LEU A 40 4.85 -4.10 6.38
C LEU A 40 5.61 -4.53 5.13
N ASP A 41 6.68 -3.83 4.83
CA ASP A 41 7.51 -4.05 3.65
C ASP A 41 8.80 -4.74 4.07
N SER A 42 8.98 -5.99 3.67
CA SER A 42 10.14 -6.80 4.03
C SER A 42 11.35 -6.57 3.12
N HIS A 43 11.38 -5.45 2.39
CA HIS A 43 12.44 -5.10 1.46
C HIS A 43 12.58 -6.08 0.29
N GLY A 44 11.49 -6.78 -0.04
CA GLY A 44 11.49 -7.72 -1.15
C GLY A 44 11.67 -7.05 -2.50
N ASP A 45 12.25 -7.79 -3.43
CA ASP A 45 12.40 -7.37 -4.82
C ASP A 45 11.54 -8.22 -5.74
N GLY A 46 11.30 -7.71 -6.94
CA GLY A 46 10.60 -8.45 -7.98
C GLY A 46 9.11 -8.55 -7.74
N GLU A 47 8.55 -9.69 -8.13
CA GLU A 47 7.11 -9.92 -8.05
C GLU A 47 6.63 -10.24 -6.65
N MET A 48 5.50 -9.67 -6.29
CA MET A 48 4.82 -10.03 -5.05
C MET A 48 4.11 -11.37 -5.23
N ARG A 49 4.14 -12.19 -4.21
CA ARG A 49 3.39 -13.44 -4.19
C ARG A 49 1.91 -13.14 -3.92
N ASN A 50 1.03 -14.04 -4.34
CA ASN A 50 -0.41 -13.86 -4.12
C ASN A 50 -0.75 -13.65 -2.65
N ARG A 51 -0.08 -14.37 -1.76
CA ARG A 51 -0.27 -14.20 -0.32
C ARG A 51 0.10 -12.79 0.12
N GLU A 52 1.20 -12.26 -0.40
CA GLU A 52 1.66 -10.91 -0.06
C GLU A 52 0.68 -9.85 -0.55
N ILE A 53 0.17 -10.03 -1.78
CA ILE A 53 -0.84 -9.13 -2.35
C ILE A 53 -2.09 -9.12 -1.47
N GLY A 54 -2.55 -10.29 -1.05
CA GLY A 54 -3.71 -10.40 -0.17
C GLY A 54 -3.51 -9.73 1.17
N HIS A 55 -2.33 -9.90 1.77
CA HIS A 55 -1.99 -9.26 3.05
C HIS A 55 -1.98 -7.74 2.93
N VAL A 56 -1.36 -7.22 1.87
CA VAL A 56 -1.30 -5.77 1.66
C VAL A 56 -2.70 -5.20 1.43
N ALA A 57 -3.49 -5.85 0.60
CA ALA A 57 -4.86 -5.42 0.34
C ALA A 57 -5.66 -5.35 1.63
N SER A 58 -5.59 -6.41 2.44
CA SER A 58 -6.28 -6.46 3.72
C SER A 58 -5.81 -5.35 4.67
N SER A 59 -4.51 -5.11 4.71
CA SER A 59 -3.94 -4.05 5.57
C SER A 59 -4.39 -2.66 5.17
N LEU A 60 -4.74 -2.47 3.91
CA LEU A 60 -5.24 -1.20 3.39
C LEU A 60 -6.77 -1.16 3.29
N ASN A 61 -7.44 -2.18 3.81
CA ASN A 61 -8.90 -2.32 3.74
C ASN A 61 -9.42 -2.29 2.30
N LEU A 62 -8.70 -2.96 1.41
CA LEU A 62 -9.04 -3.06 -0.01
C LEU A 62 -9.19 -4.51 -0.40
N SER A 63 -9.95 -4.76 -1.46
CA SER A 63 -9.91 -6.04 -2.15
C SER A 63 -8.62 -6.08 -2.99
N GLU A 64 -8.21 -7.26 -3.42
CA GLU A 64 -7.05 -7.37 -4.30
C GLU A 64 -7.27 -6.61 -5.60
N ARG A 65 -8.49 -6.61 -6.11
CA ARG A 65 -8.86 -5.86 -7.31
C ARG A 65 -8.62 -4.36 -7.11
N HIS A 66 -9.08 -3.83 -5.98
CA HIS A 66 -8.90 -2.40 -5.67
C HIS A 66 -7.45 -2.05 -5.44
N LEU A 67 -6.68 -2.96 -4.84
CA LEU A 67 -5.24 -2.75 -4.70
C LEU A 67 -4.57 -2.64 -6.06
N ARG A 68 -4.94 -3.49 -7.01
CA ARG A 68 -4.40 -3.43 -8.37
C ARG A 68 -4.78 -2.13 -9.07
N GLU A 69 -5.99 -1.66 -8.86
CA GLU A 69 -6.45 -0.37 -9.41
C GLU A 69 -5.62 0.79 -8.82
N LEU A 70 -5.36 0.74 -7.53
CA LEU A 70 -4.53 1.76 -6.86
C LEU A 70 -3.13 1.80 -7.48
N VAL A 71 -2.51 0.63 -7.61
CA VAL A 71 -1.15 0.50 -8.14
C VAL A 71 -1.08 0.88 -9.63
N SER A 72 -2.10 0.58 -10.40
CA SER A 72 -2.15 0.89 -11.84
C SER A 72 -2.59 2.33 -12.14
N CYS A 73 -2.79 3.13 -11.11
CA CYS A 73 -3.16 4.54 -11.23
C CYS A 73 -4.60 4.81 -11.69
N THR A 74 -5.50 3.83 -11.53
CA THR A 74 -6.92 4.04 -11.80
C THR A 74 -7.72 4.40 -10.56
N MET A 75 -7.08 4.38 -9.38
CA MET A 75 -7.68 4.81 -8.13
C MET A 75 -6.85 5.96 -7.55
N SER A 76 -7.50 7.06 -7.23
CA SER A 76 -6.84 8.22 -6.61
C SER A 76 -6.75 8.05 -5.09
N ARG A 77 -6.00 8.92 -4.43
CA ARG A 77 -5.95 8.97 -2.97
C ARG A 77 -7.35 9.26 -2.40
N GLU A 78 -8.10 10.12 -3.05
CA GLU A 78 -9.45 10.46 -2.62
C GLU A 78 -10.37 9.25 -2.69
N ASP A 79 -10.27 8.48 -3.77
CA ASP A 79 -11.03 7.24 -3.92
C ASP A 79 -10.66 6.24 -2.83
N PHE A 80 -9.36 6.12 -2.55
CA PHE A 80 -8.88 5.25 -1.49
C PHE A 80 -9.45 5.66 -0.13
N CYS A 81 -9.35 6.93 0.20
CA CYS A 81 -9.84 7.44 1.49
C CYS A 81 -11.35 7.30 1.63
N ALA A 82 -12.09 7.43 0.54
CA ALA A 82 -13.54 7.27 0.55
C ALA A 82 -13.96 5.84 0.88
N ARG A 83 -13.07 4.87 0.69
CA ARG A 83 -13.33 3.46 0.98
C ARG A 83 -12.96 3.05 2.41
N GLN A 84 -12.42 3.97 3.18
CA GLN A 84 -12.01 3.70 4.56
C GLN A 84 -13.14 4.06 5.59
#